data_9f5c2127feae31e11392eb47632867f0
#
_entry.id   9f5c2127feae31e11392eb47632867f0
#
_cell.length_a   1.000
_cell.length_b   1.000
_cell.length_c   1.000
_cell.angle_alpha   90.00
_cell.angle_beta   90.00
_cell.angle_gamma   90.00
#
_symmetry.space_group_name_H-M   'P 1'
#
loop_
_entity.id
_entity.type
_entity.pdbx_description
1 polymer ?
#
loop_
_entity_poly.entity_id
_entity_poly.type
_entity_poly.pdbx_seq_one_letter_code
_entity_poly.pdbx_strand_id
1 'polypeptide(L)'
;MCIPNQGVMIMLKKISCALIIAAAAGGMVFAGENNDLRSLFLKNKANICGINLRTFNAKDINGNEIIDEGEAGGNFLNAIERLDEIQNLGINVLHVLPITPVGRLKALGTAGSVYAAEDFWSINPQLVDKNSNLSDIEQAKKFINECHKRNIRVIIDLPSCGAYDLFLTHPELFIKDSRQCSIVPTDWTDVRLLNTGTNKRLNQDVLDAHKRFVNLVLELGADGIRADVATIKPSAFWVEI
;
A
#
# COMPACT_ATOMS: atom_id res chain seq x y z
N MET A 1 -10.19 -24.12 21.30
CA MET A 1 -10.94 -24.84 20.25
C MET A 1 -10.81 -24.01 18.98
N CYS A 2 -9.90 -24.43 18.07
CA CYS A 2 -9.63 -23.68 16.84
C CYS A 2 -10.72 -23.97 15.81
N ILE A 3 -11.37 -22.93 15.32
CA ILE A 3 -12.28 -23.02 14.18
C ILE A 3 -11.43 -22.98 12.91
N PRO A 4 -11.54 -23.94 11.98
CA PRO A 4 -10.74 -23.91 10.76
C PRO A 4 -11.22 -22.81 9.82
N ASN A 5 -10.28 -22.00 9.37
CA ASN A 5 -10.45 -20.84 8.51
C ASN A 5 -10.76 -21.27 7.05
N GLN A 6 -12.04 -21.53 6.75
CA GLN A 6 -12.49 -21.84 5.37
C GLN A 6 -12.66 -20.60 4.47
N GLY A 7 -12.53 -19.39 5.03
CA GLY A 7 -12.73 -18.14 4.30
C GLY A 7 -11.60 -17.76 3.34
N VAL A 8 -10.37 -18.20 3.63
CA VAL A 8 -9.17 -17.79 2.88
C VAL A 8 -9.08 -18.43 1.48
N MET A 9 -9.57 -19.66 1.32
CA MET A 9 -9.46 -20.38 0.05
C MET A 9 -10.50 -19.93 -1.01
N ILE A 10 -11.64 -19.36 -0.58
CA ILE A 10 -12.66 -18.83 -1.50
C ILE A 10 -12.26 -17.42 -1.99
N MET A 11 -11.54 -16.67 -1.17
CA MET A 11 -11.04 -15.33 -1.52
C MET A 11 -9.98 -15.36 -2.62
N LEU A 12 -9.08 -16.34 -2.64
CA LEU A 12 -8.04 -16.48 -3.67
C LEU A 12 -8.60 -16.72 -5.08
N LYS A 13 -9.74 -17.39 -5.24
CA LYS A 13 -10.37 -17.59 -6.55
C LYS A 13 -11.13 -16.36 -7.10
N LYS A 14 -11.52 -15.41 -6.23
CA LYS A 14 -12.22 -14.17 -6.64
C LYS A 14 -11.27 -12.95 -6.77
N ILE A 15 -10.09 -13.00 -6.18
CA ILE A 15 -9.05 -11.94 -6.27
C ILE A 15 -8.40 -11.92 -7.67
N SER A 16 -8.54 -12.99 -8.46
CA SER A 16 -8.02 -13.06 -9.84
C SER A 16 -8.55 -12.00 -10.80
N CYS A 17 -9.63 -11.29 -10.49
CA CYS A 17 -10.21 -10.27 -11.38
C CYS A 17 -9.91 -8.81 -11.01
N ALA A 18 -9.44 -8.52 -9.80
CA ALA A 18 -9.25 -7.14 -9.34
C ALA A 18 -7.81 -6.62 -9.44
N LEU A 19 -6.87 -7.44 -9.91
CA LEU A 19 -5.43 -7.11 -9.90
C LEU A 19 -4.88 -6.72 -11.27
N ILE A 20 -5.69 -6.29 -12.23
CA ILE A 20 -5.23 -5.94 -13.57
C ILE A 20 -5.59 -4.49 -13.87
N ILE A 21 -4.82 -3.56 -13.32
CA ILE A 21 -4.60 -2.26 -13.97
C ILE A 21 -3.15 -2.29 -14.45
N ALA A 22 -2.94 -2.81 -15.66
CA ALA A 22 -1.66 -2.71 -16.35
C ALA A 22 -1.54 -1.28 -16.89
N ALA A 23 -0.61 -0.51 -16.34
CA ALA A 23 -0.20 0.75 -16.92
C ALA A 23 0.39 0.51 -18.32
N ALA A 24 -0.33 0.93 -19.35
CA ALA A 24 0.21 1.07 -20.70
C ALA A 24 0.81 2.47 -20.81
N ALA A 25 2.08 2.63 -20.48
CA ALA A 25 2.84 3.82 -20.83
C ALA A 25 4.31 3.46 -21.09
N GLY A 26 4.73 3.67 -22.33
CA GLY A 26 6.09 3.94 -22.80
C GLY A 26 7.15 2.87 -22.46
N GLY A 27 7.28 1.84 -23.34
CA GLY A 27 8.19 0.75 -23.18
C GLY A 27 9.66 1.08 -23.26
N MET A 28 10.47 0.45 -22.39
CA MET A 28 11.77 -0.09 -22.76
C MET A 28 11.62 -1.60 -22.91
N VAL A 29 11.81 -2.09 -24.13
CA VAL A 29 11.83 -3.53 -24.44
C VAL A 29 13.11 -4.11 -23.92
N PHE A 30 13.08 -4.79 -22.79
CA PHE A 30 14.09 -5.76 -22.42
C PHE A 30 13.68 -7.08 -23.03
N ALA A 31 14.48 -7.56 -24.03
CA ALA A 31 14.38 -8.89 -24.60
C ALA A 31 14.93 -9.91 -23.57
N GLY A 32 14.07 -10.38 -22.71
CA GLY A 32 14.21 -11.51 -21.81
C GLY A 32 12.81 -12.03 -21.53
N GLU A 33 12.64 -13.32 -21.17
CA GLU A 33 11.31 -13.91 -20.89
C GLU A 33 10.42 -12.87 -20.16
N ASN A 34 9.19 -12.66 -20.66
CA ASN A 34 8.23 -11.68 -20.13
C ASN A 34 8.02 -11.90 -18.62
N ASN A 35 8.89 -11.32 -17.81
CA ASN A 35 8.80 -11.28 -16.35
C ASN A 35 8.00 -10.06 -15.85
N ASP A 36 7.02 -9.58 -16.65
CA ASP A 36 6.09 -8.59 -16.17
C ASP A 36 5.18 -9.20 -15.09
N LEU A 37 4.68 -8.35 -14.21
CA LEU A 37 3.86 -8.75 -13.06
C LEU A 37 2.67 -9.63 -13.49
N ARG A 38 1.96 -9.24 -14.56
CA ARG A 38 0.81 -9.98 -15.08
C ARG A 38 1.19 -11.40 -15.51
N SER A 39 2.32 -11.54 -16.22
CA SER A 39 2.83 -12.83 -16.68
C SER A 39 3.18 -13.75 -15.51
N LEU A 40 3.80 -13.20 -14.45
CA LEU A 40 4.11 -13.95 -13.23
C LEU A 40 2.85 -14.54 -12.59
N PHE A 41 1.78 -13.74 -12.47
CA PHE A 41 0.51 -14.20 -11.88
C PHE A 41 -0.21 -15.22 -12.79
N LEU A 42 -0.33 -14.97 -14.09
CA LEU A 42 -1.02 -15.86 -15.02
C LEU A 42 -0.34 -17.23 -15.15
N LYS A 43 0.98 -17.26 -15.00
CA LYS A 43 1.78 -18.52 -15.06
C LYS A 43 1.95 -19.18 -13.68
N ASN A 44 1.34 -18.65 -12.62
CA ASN A 44 1.54 -19.09 -11.23
C ASN A 44 3.04 -19.12 -10.81
N LYS A 45 3.83 -18.16 -11.27
CA LYS A 45 5.25 -18.02 -10.97
C LYS A 45 5.55 -16.86 -10.01
N ALA A 46 4.53 -16.14 -9.55
CA ALA A 46 4.70 -15.08 -8.57
C ALA A 46 5.03 -15.66 -7.19
N ASN A 47 6.21 -15.36 -6.68
CA ASN A 47 6.66 -15.65 -5.33
C ASN A 47 6.73 -14.33 -4.56
N ILE A 48 5.76 -14.10 -3.65
CA ILE A 48 5.47 -12.80 -3.07
C ILE A 48 5.98 -12.72 -1.65
N CYS A 49 6.69 -11.64 -1.31
CA CYS A 49 7.02 -11.26 0.05
C CYS A 49 6.35 -9.92 0.40
N GLY A 50 5.61 -9.88 1.51
CA GLY A 50 5.05 -8.64 2.06
C GLY A 50 6.05 -7.97 3.00
N ILE A 51 6.27 -6.66 2.83
CA ILE A 51 7.12 -5.89 3.73
C ILE A 51 6.42 -4.63 4.24
N ASN A 52 6.63 -4.35 5.53
CA ASN A 52 6.36 -3.03 6.09
C ASN A 52 7.67 -2.23 6.06
N LEU A 53 7.80 -1.27 5.15
CA LEU A 53 9.02 -0.47 5.01
C LEU A 53 9.46 0.13 6.33
N ARG A 54 8.52 0.59 7.15
CA ARG A 54 8.79 1.23 8.45
C ARG A 54 9.63 0.36 9.40
N THR A 55 9.54 -0.97 9.27
CA THR A 55 10.24 -1.94 10.13
C THR A 55 11.21 -2.85 9.37
N PHE A 56 11.14 -2.92 8.06
CA PHE A 56 11.83 -3.93 7.23
C PHE A 56 13.37 -3.90 7.40
N ASN A 57 13.98 -2.72 7.49
CA ASN A 57 15.41 -2.57 7.78
C ASN A 57 15.64 -1.48 8.85
N ALA A 58 14.78 -1.43 9.87
CA ALA A 58 14.97 -0.57 11.02
C ALA A 58 16.28 -0.93 11.75
N LYS A 59 16.99 0.08 12.21
CA LYS A 59 18.27 -0.04 12.92
C LYS A 59 18.04 0.22 14.41
N ASP A 60 17.44 -0.74 15.08
CA ASP A 60 17.33 -0.78 16.54
C ASP A 60 18.67 -1.33 17.08
N ILE A 61 19.55 -0.42 17.52
CA ILE A 61 20.92 -0.75 17.90
C ILE A 61 20.97 -1.35 19.32
N ASN A 62 20.08 -0.90 20.19
CA ASN A 62 20.06 -1.34 21.57
C ASN A 62 19.11 -2.54 21.83
N GLY A 63 18.30 -2.94 20.83
CA GLY A 63 17.44 -4.11 20.88
C GLY A 63 16.19 -3.95 21.77
N ASN A 64 15.74 -2.70 22.01
CA ASN A 64 14.58 -2.42 22.86
C ASN A 64 13.25 -2.33 22.08
N GLU A 65 13.26 -2.60 20.76
CA GLU A 65 12.12 -2.54 19.84
C GLU A 65 11.52 -1.13 19.66
N ILE A 66 12.27 -0.09 20.03
CA ILE A 66 11.93 1.32 19.84
C ILE A 66 13.02 1.97 18.98
N ILE A 67 12.66 2.92 18.14
CA ILE A 67 13.64 3.73 17.41
C ILE A 67 13.95 4.97 18.25
N ASP A 68 15.09 4.93 18.89
CA ASP A 68 15.59 5.99 19.76
C ASP A 68 16.42 7.04 19.01
N GLU A 69 16.91 8.04 19.74
CA GLU A 69 17.83 9.04 19.19
C GLU A 69 19.13 8.39 18.69
N GLY A 70 19.50 8.65 17.46
CA GLY A 70 20.67 8.05 16.80
C GLY A 70 20.37 6.73 16.08
N GLU A 71 19.16 6.21 16.17
CA GLU A 71 18.68 5.06 15.44
C GLU A 71 17.85 5.46 14.21
N ALA A 72 17.60 4.52 13.31
CA ALA A 72 16.86 4.80 12.08
C ALA A 72 15.71 3.80 11.88
N GLY A 73 14.49 4.30 11.73
CA GLY A 73 13.37 3.52 11.19
C GLY A 73 13.66 3.02 9.79
N GLY A 74 12.92 1.98 9.38
CA GLY A 74 12.97 1.51 7.99
C GLY A 74 12.45 2.59 7.04
N ASN A 75 13.10 2.74 5.89
CA ASN A 75 12.75 3.71 4.86
C ASN A 75 13.10 3.17 3.47
N PHE A 76 12.76 3.89 2.40
CA PHE A 76 13.02 3.48 1.03
C PHE A 76 14.51 3.21 0.75
N LEU A 77 15.41 4.03 1.27
CA LEU A 77 16.83 3.91 0.94
C LEU A 77 17.51 2.78 1.70
N ASN A 78 17.26 2.65 3.01
CA ASN A 78 17.88 1.57 3.77
C ASN A 78 17.27 0.19 3.45
N ALA A 79 16.02 0.12 2.96
CA ALA A 79 15.43 -1.11 2.48
C ALA A 79 16.19 -1.72 1.29
N ILE A 80 16.86 -0.90 0.48
CA ILE A 80 17.69 -1.36 -0.65
C ILE A 80 18.79 -2.32 -0.20
N GLU A 81 19.35 -2.12 0.99
CA GLU A 81 20.44 -2.93 1.55
C GLU A 81 20.07 -4.43 1.67
N ARG A 82 18.77 -4.73 1.79
CA ARG A 82 18.26 -6.10 1.98
C ARG A 82 17.66 -6.74 0.72
N LEU A 83 17.70 -6.07 -0.43
CA LEU A 83 17.07 -6.58 -1.65
C LEU A 83 17.78 -7.82 -2.21
N ASP A 84 19.11 -7.96 -1.99
CA ASP A 84 19.85 -9.15 -2.41
C ASP A 84 19.44 -10.38 -1.57
N GLU A 85 19.14 -10.19 -0.28
CA GLU A 85 18.58 -11.24 0.58
C GLU A 85 17.23 -11.71 0.03
N ILE A 86 16.33 -10.78 -0.30
CA ILE A 86 15.02 -11.05 -0.89
C ILE A 86 15.15 -11.82 -2.21
N GLN A 87 16.06 -11.39 -3.07
CA GLN A 87 16.32 -12.06 -4.35
C GLN A 87 16.85 -13.49 -4.14
N ASN A 88 17.77 -13.69 -3.20
CA ASN A 88 18.35 -15.00 -2.88
C ASN A 88 17.32 -16.00 -2.31
N LEU A 89 16.26 -15.51 -1.68
CA LEU A 89 15.10 -16.32 -1.26
C LEU A 89 14.19 -16.71 -2.43
N GLY A 90 14.50 -16.30 -3.66
CA GLY A 90 13.68 -16.57 -4.84
C GLY A 90 12.41 -15.73 -4.93
N ILE A 91 12.29 -14.65 -4.16
CA ILE A 91 11.17 -13.71 -4.22
C ILE A 91 11.30 -12.87 -5.49
N ASN A 92 10.23 -12.79 -6.27
CA ASN A 92 10.17 -12.01 -7.50
C ASN A 92 9.05 -10.97 -7.53
N VAL A 93 8.24 -10.90 -6.47
CA VAL A 93 7.25 -9.85 -6.24
C VAL A 93 7.35 -9.35 -4.81
N LEU A 94 7.56 -8.06 -4.64
CA LEU A 94 7.56 -7.41 -3.35
C LEU A 94 6.23 -6.66 -3.15
N HIS A 95 5.45 -7.08 -2.16
CA HIS A 95 4.24 -6.40 -1.74
C HIS A 95 4.60 -5.42 -0.61
N VAL A 96 4.65 -4.15 -0.95
CA VAL A 96 4.94 -3.07 0.00
C VAL A 96 3.63 -2.62 0.64
N LEU A 97 3.55 -2.70 1.97
CA LEU A 97 2.42 -2.22 2.76
C LEU A 97 2.22 -0.71 2.50
N PRO A 98 1.06 -0.12 2.89
CA PRO A 98 0.74 1.26 2.55
C PRO A 98 1.87 2.25 2.84
N ILE A 99 2.15 3.08 1.85
CA ILE A 99 3.21 4.10 1.90
C ILE A 99 2.68 5.51 2.20
N THR A 100 1.37 5.65 2.37
CA THR A 100 0.70 6.90 2.67
C THR A 100 0.93 7.34 4.12
N PRO A 101 0.83 8.65 4.44
CA PRO A 101 0.91 9.14 5.81
C PRO A 101 -0.11 8.45 6.72
N VAL A 102 0.28 8.25 7.97
CA VAL A 102 -0.54 7.56 8.98
C VAL A 102 -1.12 8.58 9.95
N GLY A 103 -2.45 8.55 10.12
CA GLY A 103 -3.12 9.42 11.08
C GLY A 103 -2.69 9.17 12.52
N ARG A 104 -2.69 10.21 13.31
CA ARG A 104 -2.22 10.19 14.72
C ARG A 104 -3.36 10.21 15.72
N LEU A 105 -4.45 10.88 15.40
CA LEU A 105 -5.59 10.99 16.29
C LEU A 105 -6.36 9.67 16.32
N LYS A 106 -6.59 9.14 17.52
CA LYS A 106 -7.25 7.84 17.75
C LYS A 106 -6.52 6.66 17.09
N ALA A 107 -5.21 6.80 16.89
CA ALA A 107 -4.37 5.71 16.40
C ALA A 107 -4.23 4.60 17.44
N LEU A 108 -3.97 3.38 16.98
CA LEU A 108 -3.60 2.24 17.85
C LEU A 108 -2.09 2.24 18.07
N GLY A 109 -1.69 2.13 19.33
CA GLY A 109 -0.28 2.16 19.73
C GLY A 109 0.39 3.52 19.43
N THR A 110 1.70 3.56 19.52
CA THR A 110 2.50 4.80 19.33
C THR A 110 2.75 5.13 17.85
N ALA A 111 2.83 4.11 17.00
CA ALA A 111 3.19 4.27 15.59
C ALA A 111 1.98 4.33 14.65
N GLY A 112 0.78 3.96 15.10
CA GLY A 112 -0.42 3.85 14.29
C GLY A 112 -0.38 2.73 13.25
N SER A 113 -1.54 2.36 12.72
CA SER A 113 -1.68 1.39 11.63
C SER A 113 -1.33 2.04 10.29
N VAL A 114 -0.53 1.37 9.46
CA VAL A 114 -0.25 1.82 8.09
C VAL A 114 -1.49 1.88 7.20
N TYR A 115 -2.58 1.22 7.61
CA TYR A 115 -3.87 1.25 6.91
C TYR A 115 -4.78 2.41 7.33
N ALA A 116 -4.41 3.16 8.37
CA ALA A 116 -5.11 4.37 8.79
C ALA A 116 -4.54 5.59 8.04
N ALA A 117 -4.89 5.71 6.76
CA ALA A 117 -4.35 6.75 5.88
C ALA A 117 -4.81 8.14 6.30
N GLU A 118 -3.87 9.06 6.52
CA GLU A 118 -4.11 10.49 6.72
C GLU A 118 -4.40 11.20 5.40
N ASP A 119 -3.84 10.71 4.30
CA ASP A 119 -4.20 11.05 2.93
C ASP A 119 -3.91 9.89 1.95
N PHE A 120 -4.29 10.06 0.67
CA PHE A 120 -4.10 9.07 -0.39
C PHE A 120 -3.13 9.54 -1.49
N TRP A 121 -2.50 10.68 -1.34
CA TRP A 121 -1.80 11.36 -2.44
C TRP A 121 -0.38 11.80 -2.11
N SER A 122 0.11 11.48 -0.92
CA SER A 122 1.48 11.79 -0.52
C SER A 122 2.19 10.56 0.08
N ILE A 123 3.50 10.67 0.19
CA ILE A 123 4.34 9.64 0.80
C ILE A 123 4.50 9.93 2.29
N ASN A 124 4.42 8.89 3.11
CA ASN A 124 4.65 8.97 4.54
C ASN A 124 6.07 9.49 4.83
N PRO A 125 6.22 10.65 5.52
CA PRO A 125 7.53 11.22 5.83
C PRO A 125 8.43 10.31 6.68
N GLN A 126 7.86 9.31 7.38
CA GLN A 126 8.63 8.33 8.15
C GLN A 126 9.35 7.31 7.27
N LEU A 127 8.94 7.17 5.99
CA LEU A 127 9.57 6.26 5.02
C LEU A 127 10.68 6.94 4.20
N VAL A 128 11.02 8.18 4.54
CA VAL A 128 11.98 9.01 3.81
C VAL A 128 13.21 9.25 4.68
N ASP A 129 14.39 9.03 4.12
CA ASP A 129 15.65 9.42 4.77
C ASP A 129 15.83 10.95 4.66
N LYS A 130 15.71 11.62 5.80
CA LYS A 130 15.84 13.09 5.90
C LYS A 130 17.26 13.62 5.67
N ASN A 131 18.25 12.73 5.73
CA ASN A 131 19.66 13.08 5.50
C ASN A 131 20.03 12.97 4.02
N SER A 132 19.15 12.43 3.19
CA SER A 132 19.34 12.33 1.73
C SER A 132 19.03 13.67 1.06
N ASN A 133 19.78 13.97 -0.02
CA ASN A 133 19.46 15.10 -0.91
C ASN A 133 18.34 14.78 -1.92
N LEU A 134 17.83 13.54 -1.94
CA LEU A 134 16.74 13.12 -2.81
C LEU A 134 15.39 13.47 -2.16
N SER A 135 14.44 13.91 -2.97
CA SER A 135 13.05 14.07 -2.55
C SER A 135 12.43 12.72 -2.19
N ASP A 136 11.27 12.74 -1.53
CA ASP A 136 10.47 11.54 -1.19
C ASP A 136 10.15 10.69 -2.43
N ILE A 137 9.71 11.32 -3.51
CA ILE A 137 9.44 10.67 -4.81
C ILE A 137 10.70 10.03 -5.38
N GLU A 138 11.84 10.73 -5.36
CA GLU A 138 13.10 10.21 -5.88
C GLU A 138 13.63 9.03 -5.06
N GLN A 139 13.47 9.06 -3.73
CA GLN A 139 13.83 7.93 -2.86
C GLN A 139 12.97 6.71 -3.14
N ALA A 140 11.65 6.87 -3.27
CA ALA A 140 10.74 5.80 -3.62
C ALA A 140 11.05 5.22 -5.02
N LYS A 141 11.25 6.08 -6.03
CA LYS A 141 11.67 5.67 -7.38
C LYS A 141 12.99 4.90 -7.37
N LYS A 142 13.97 5.35 -6.57
CA LYS A 142 15.26 4.67 -6.44
C LYS A 142 15.07 3.26 -5.86
N PHE A 143 14.29 3.10 -4.82
CA PHE A 143 13.96 1.80 -4.24
C PHE A 143 13.32 0.86 -5.26
N ILE A 144 12.29 1.32 -5.99
CA ILE A 144 11.59 0.53 -7.00
C ILE A 144 12.55 0.14 -8.15
N ASN A 145 13.38 1.07 -8.62
CA ASN A 145 14.38 0.79 -9.65
C ASN A 145 15.40 -0.26 -9.19
N GLU A 146 15.82 -0.23 -7.92
CA GLU A 146 16.72 -1.25 -7.38
C GLU A 146 16.05 -2.63 -7.26
N CYS A 147 14.75 -2.69 -7.00
CA CYS A 147 13.96 -3.92 -7.09
C CYS A 147 13.95 -4.45 -8.54
N HIS A 148 13.66 -3.59 -9.51
CA HIS A 148 13.62 -3.96 -10.94
C HIS A 148 14.96 -4.49 -11.45
N LYS A 149 16.10 -3.90 -11.05
CA LYS A 149 17.44 -4.40 -11.40
C LYS A 149 17.68 -5.84 -10.94
N ARG A 150 16.96 -6.28 -9.90
CA ARG A 150 17.00 -7.64 -9.34
C ARG A 150 15.89 -8.55 -9.85
N ASN A 151 15.16 -8.11 -10.89
CA ASN A 151 13.95 -8.78 -11.40
C ASN A 151 12.85 -8.98 -10.36
N ILE A 152 12.76 -8.11 -9.37
CA ILE A 152 11.69 -8.06 -8.37
C ILE A 152 10.67 -7.02 -8.81
N ARG A 153 9.40 -7.43 -8.99
CA ARG A 153 8.28 -6.54 -9.26
C ARG A 153 7.73 -5.97 -7.96
N VAL A 154 7.21 -4.76 -8.02
CA VAL A 154 6.72 -4.06 -6.82
C VAL A 154 5.23 -3.81 -6.92
N ILE A 155 4.49 -4.28 -5.91
CA ILE A 155 3.07 -3.98 -5.70
C ILE A 155 2.97 -3.10 -4.46
N ILE A 156 2.25 -1.98 -4.56
CA ILE A 156 1.99 -1.09 -3.43
C ILE A 156 0.56 -1.28 -2.93
N ASP A 157 0.39 -1.39 -1.63
CA ASP A 157 -0.91 -1.59 -1.00
C ASP A 157 -1.73 -0.29 -0.99
N LEU A 158 -2.97 -0.37 -1.46
CA LEU A 158 -3.95 0.72 -1.42
C LEU A 158 -4.84 0.52 -0.20
N PRO A 159 -4.74 1.36 0.84
CA PRO A 159 -5.62 1.29 2.00
C PRO A 159 -7.07 1.59 1.61
N SER A 160 -8.02 0.92 2.25
CA SER A 160 -9.45 1.06 1.96
C SER A 160 -10.21 1.97 2.90
N CYS A 161 -9.56 2.41 3.98
CA CYS A 161 -10.13 3.25 5.02
C CYS A 161 -9.25 4.49 5.23
N GLY A 162 -9.82 5.53 5.81
CA GLY A 162 -9.06 6.72 6.21
C GLY A 162 -8.87 6.81 7.73
N ALA A 163 -7.89 7.60 8.17
CA ALA A 163 -7.70 7.95 9.57
C ALA A 163 -8.75 8.94 10.07
N TYR A 164 -8.80 9.14 11.39
CA TYR A 164 -9.66 10.17 11.97
C TYR A 164 -9.18 11.60 11.61
N ASP A 165 -7.88 11.79 11.44
CA ASP A 165 -7.28 13.04 10.94
C ASP A 165 -7.84 13.42 9.57
N LEU A 166 -7.90 12.48 8.64
CA LEU A 166 -8.49 12.69 7.32
C LEU A 166 -9.99 13.02 7.40
N PHE A 167 -10.73 12.39 8.34
CA PHE A 167 -12.13 12.74 8.54
C PHE A 167 -12.31 14.18 9.02
N LEU A 168 -11.41 14.71 9.82
CA LEU A 168 -11.51 16.11 10.30
C LEU A 168 -11.25 17.12 9.19
N THR A 169 -10.40 16.79 8.22
CA THR A 169 -10.04 17.69 7.11
C THR A 169 -10.90 17.50 5.87
N HIS A 170 -11.39 16.27 5.62
CA HIS A 170 -12.17 15.86 4.45
C HIS A 170 -13.38 14.99 4.83
N PRO A 171 -14.36 15.55 5.59
CA PRO A 171 -15.49 14.79 6.08
C PRO A 171 -16.43 14.27 4.97
N GLU A 172 -16.35 14.83 3.76
CA GLU A 172 -17.10 14.41 2.56
C GLU A 172 -16.71 13.03 2.06
N LEU A 173 -15.49 12.57 2.39
CA LEU A 173 -15.00 11.26 1.99
C LEU A 173 -15.62 10.10 2.78
N PHE A 174 -16.30 10.37 3.91
CA PHE A 174 -16.65 9.35 4.89
C PHE A 174 -18.13 9.07 5.02
N ILE A 175 -18.45 7.82 5.39
CA ILE A 175 -19.78 7.47 5.87
C ILE A 175 -19.98 8.10 7.25
N LYS A 176 -21.14 8.76 7.44
CA LYS A 176 -21.49 9.44 8.69
C LYS A 176 -22.79 8.90 9.27
N ASP A 177 -22.89 8.88 10.59
CA ASP A 177 -24.13 8.59 11.30
C ASP A 177 -25.07 9.81 11.30
N SER A 178 -26.23 9.68 11.94
CA SER A 178 -27.25 10.76 12.06
C SER A 178 -26.71 11.99 12.82
N ARG A 179 -25.66 11.85 13.61
CA ARG A 179 -25.00 12.94 14.36
C ARG A 179 -23.82 13.52 13.60
N GLN A 180 -23.62 13.15 12.34
CA GLN A 180 -22.51 13.56 11.48
C GLN A 180 -21.13 13.07 11.95
N CYS A 181 -21.09 12.00 12.77
CA CYS A 181 -19.86 11.35 13.18
C CYS A 181 -19.45 10.27 12.16
N SER A 182 -18.15 10.12 11.92
CA SER A 182 -17.63 9.05 11.04
C SER A 182 -17.88 7.66 11.61
N ILE A 183 -18.22 6.71 10.75
CA ILE A 183 -18.44 5.31 11.14
C ILE A 183 -17.08 4.63 11.38
N VAL A 184 -17.01 3.96 12.52
CA VAL A 184 -15.86 3.13 12.95
C VAL A 184 -16.21 1.68 12.68
N PRO A 185 -15.39 0.90 11.94
CA PRO A 185 -15.58 -0.54 11.82
C PRO A 185 -15.43 -1.24 13.20
N THR A 186 -16.13 -2.34 13.39
CA THR A 186 -16.11 -3.08 14.66
C THR A 186 -14.72 -3.62 14.98
N ASP A 187 -14.01 -4.12 13.96
CA ASP A 187 -12.75 -4.84 14.12
C ASP A 187 -11.51 -3.94 13.95
N TRP A 188 -11.68 -2.71 13.44
CA TRP A 188 -10.59 -1.76 13.15
C TRP A 188 -10.92 -0.39 13.71
N THR A 189 -10.64 -0.18 14.97
CA THR A 189 -11.10 1.01 15.71
C THR A 189 -10.33 2.29 15.41
N ASP A 190 -9.18 2.19 14.78
CA ASP A 190 -8.29 3.28 14.39
C ASP A 190 -8.61 3.90 13.01
N VAL A 191 -9.46 3.23 12.23
CA VAL A 191 -9.85 3.70 10.89
C VAL A 191 -11.31 4.15 10.83
N ARG A 192 -11.67 4.79 9.72
CA ARG A 192 -13.02 5.29 9.40
C ARG A 192 -13.41 4.83 8.01
N LEU A 193 -14.69 4.45 7.84
CA LEU A 193 -15.20 3.94 6.58
C LEU A 193 -15.40 5.07 5.56
N LEU A 194 -14.80 4.89 4.39
CA LEU A 194 -15.00 5.78 3.25
C LEU A 194 -16.35 5.52 2.58
N ASN A 195 -17.02 6.58 2.19
CA ASN A 195 -18.27 6.53 1.44
C ASN A 195 -17.99 6.38 -0.06
N THR A 196 -17.80 5.16 -0.54
CA THR A 196 -17.57 4.90 -1.97
C THR A 196 -18.82 4.99 -2.85
N GLY A 197 -20.00 5.17 -2.23
CA GLY A 197 -21.26 5.16 -2.94
C GLY A 197 -21.78 3.75 -3.26
N THR A 198 -22.45 3.61 -4.39
CA THR A 198 -23.05 2.35 -4.87
C THR A 198 -22.72 2.12 -6.33
N ASN A 199 -23.05 0.93 -6.89
CA ASN A 199 -22.90 0.65 -8.33
C ASN A 199 -23.69 1.59 -9.24
N LYS A 200 -24.74 2.25 -8.72
CA LYS A 200 -25.55 3.22 -9.49
C LYS A 200 -25.04 4.64 -9.37
N ARG A 201 -24.36 4.97 -8.27
CA ARG A 201 -23.86 6.32 -7.99
C ARG A 201 -22.64 6.23 -7.08
N LEU A 202 -21.48 6.48 -7.64
CA LEU A 202 -20.22 6.57 -6.91
C LEU A 202 -20.09 7.94 -6.22
N ASN A 203 -19.36 7.97 -5.12
CA ASN A 203 -18.89 9.21 -4.54
C ASN A 203 -17.64 9.66 -5.29
N GLN A 204 -17.75 10.80 -5.99
CA GLN A 204 -16.69 11.30 -6.85
C GLN A 204 -15.45 11.72 -6.03
N ASP A 205 -15.63 12.33 -4.85
CA ASP A 205 -14.51 12.78 -4.03
C ASP A 205 -13.64 11.60 -3.56
N VAL A 206 -14.27 10.48 -3.18
CA VAL A 206 -13.54 9.25 -2.80
C VAL A 206 -12.87 8.62 -4.02
N LEU A 207 -13.53 8.63 -5.17
CA LEU A 207 -12.96 8.12 -6.42
C LEU A 207 -11.72 8.93 -6.81
N ASP A 208 -11.80 10.26 -6.75
CA ASP A 208 -10.69 11.16 -7.09
C ASP A 208 -9.51 11.01 -6.11
N ALA A 209 -9.78 10.83 -4.81
CA ALA A 209 -8.75 10.53 -3.83
C ALA A 209 -7.99 9.23 -4.18
N HIS A 210 -8.71 8.18 -4.57
CA HIS A 210 -8.09 6.91 -4.98
C HIS A 210 -7.35 7.03 -6.32
N LYS A 211 -7.87 7.79 -7.28
CA LYS A 211 -7.16 8.09 -8.54
C LYS A 211 -5.85 8.84 -8.31
N ARG A 212 -5.81 9.75 -7.33
CA ARG A 212 -4.55 10.41 -6.93
C ARG A 212 -3.53 9.41 -6.41
N PHE A 213 -3.96 8.41 -5.61
CA PHE A 213 -3.09 7.32 -5.18
C PHE A 213 -2.57 6.49 -6.37
N VAL A 214 -3.46 6.10 -7.29
CA VAL A 214 -3.06 5.36 -8.50
C VAL A 214 -2.03 6.14 -9.30
N ASN A 215 -2.26 7.44 -9.51
CA ASN A 215 -1.32 8.32 -10.20
C ASN A 215 0.04 8.40 -9.49
N LEU A 216 0.04 8.48 -8.14
CA LEU A 216 1.28 8.42 -7.36
C LEU A 216 2.02 7.11 -7.61
N VAL A 217 1.35 5.96 -7.51
CA VAL A 217 1.95 4.64 -7.74
C VAL A 217 2.53 4.50 -9.16
N LEU A 218 1.81 5.02 -10.16
CA LEU A 218 2.28 5.06 -11.55
C LEU A 218 3.51 5.96 -11.70
N GLU A 219 3.49 7.14 -11.07
CA GLU A 219 4.62 8.06 -11.07
C GLU A 219 5.87 7.44 -10.44
N LEU A 220 5.71 6.66 -9.38
CA LEU A 220 6.81 5.96 -8.73
C LEU A 220 7.38 4.83 -9.59
N GLY A 221 6.65 4.34 -10.58
CA GLY A 221 7.05 3.25 -11.47
C GLY A 221 6.83 1.86 -10.88
N ALA A 222 5.93 1.71 -9.90
CA ALA A 222 5.55 0.40 -9.38
C ALA A 222 4.76 -0.41 -10.42
N ASP A 223 4.80 -1.75 -10.31
CA ASP A 223 4.23 -2.66 -11.30
C ASP A 223 2.74 -2.94 -11.06
N GLY A 224 2.22 -2.62 -9.87
CA GLY A 224 0.82 -2.88 -9.55
C GLY A 224 0.39 -2.36 -8.18
N ILE A 225 -0.90 -2.57 -7.90
CA ILE A 225 -1.56 -2.18 -6.66
C ILE A 225 -2.25 -3.42 -6.07
N ARG A 226 -2.11 -3.63 -4.78
CA ARG A 226 -2.96 -4.53 -4.00
C ARG A 226 -4.05 -3.70 -3.33
N ALA A 227 -5.30 -3.99 -3.66
CA ALA A 227 -6.44 -3.32 -3.04
C ALA A 227 -6.80 -4.01 -1.71
N ASP A 228 -6.62 -3.28 -0.62
CA ASP A 228 -7.04 -3.75 0.70
C ASP A 228 -8.56 -3.79 0.80
N VAL A 229 -9.11 -4.83 1.46
CA VAL A 229 -10.55 -5.02 1.70
C VAL A 229 -11.42 -4.64 0.47
N ALA A 230 -11.00 -5.08 -0.72
CA ALA A 230 -11.63 -4.70 -1.99
C ALA A 230 -13.14 -4.98 -2.05
N THR A 231 -13.62 -5.94 -1.25
CA THR A 231 -15.02 -6.38 -1.23
C THR A 231 -15.98 -5.38 -0.61
N ILE A 232 -15.51 -4.41 0.17
CA ILE A 232 -16.35 -3.37 0.77
C ILE A 232 -16.69 -2.24 -0.21
N LYS A 233 -16.06 -2.22 -1.38
CA LYS A 233 -16.31 -1.23 -2.41
C LYS A 233 -17.18 -1.82 -3.53
N PRO A 234 -18.08 -1.02 -4.14
CA PRO A 234 -18.90 -1.50 -5.26
C PRO A 234 -18.03 -1.84 -6.48
N SER A 235 -18.44 -2.82 -7.30
CA SER A 235 -17.70 -3.22 -8.49
C SER A 235 -17.49 -2.06 -9.49
N ALA A 236 -18.48 -1.18 -9.63
CA ALA A 236 -18.36 0.02 -10.45
C ALA A 236 -17.21 0.94 -10.02
N PHE A 237 -16.87 0.99 -8.73
CA PHE A 237 -15.75 1.75 -8.22
C PHE A 237 -14.42 1.24 -8.81
N TRP A 238 -14.23 -0.09 -8.87
CA TRP A 238 -13.02 -0.69 -9.41
C TRP A 238 -12.89 -0.61 -10.93
N VAL A 239 -14.03 -0.41 -11.63
CA VAL A 239 -14.02 -0.17 -13.08
C VAL A 239 -13.51 1.24 -13.41
N GLU A 240 -13.73 2.19 -12.51
CA GLU A 240 -13.34 3.60 -12.69
C GLU A 240 -11.89 3.90 -12.24
N ILE A 241 -11.32 3.05 -11.40
CA ILE A 241 -9.92 3.13 -10.95
C ILE A 241 -9.00 2.45 -11.95
#